data_35767806472f6110ac764d2ace426be0
#
_entry.id   35767806472f6110ac764d2ace426be0
#
_cell.length_a   1.000
_cell.length_b   1.000
_cell.length_c   1.000
_cell.angle_alpha   90.00
_cell.angle_beta   90.00
_cell.angle_gamma   90.00
#
_symmetry.space_group_name_H-M   'P 1'
#
loop_
_entity.id
_entity.type
_entity.pdbx_description
1 polymer ?
#
loop_
_entity_poly.entity_id
_entity_poly.type
_entity_poly.pdbx_seq_one_letter_code
_entity_poly.pdbx_strand_id
1 'polypeptide(L)'
;GTLMAIFDARYDSSRDLQGDIDIAMMRSLDGGMSWQPMQIVLDRKKWGGLPEKYNGISDACILTDEKNGTIYVAGLWMYGVLDPRSGKWVEGMTQDSTRWIHQWHAKGSQPGLGVKETCQFLITKSVDDGLTWSDPVNITAQTKKPEWWLYAPAPGHGITLKDGTLIFPTQGRDKDGIPFSNITYSKD
;
A
#
# COMPACT_ATOMS: atom_id res chain seq x y z
N GLY A 1 1.93 26.97 0.50
CA GLY A 1 2.40 25.69 0.00
C GLY A 1 1.26 24.86 -0.57
N THR A 2 1.57 23.80 -1.24
CA THR A 2 0.59 22.86 -1.81
C THR A 2 0.02 21.99 -0.69
N LEU A 3 -1.31 21.82 -0.65
CA LEU A 3 -1.95 20.78 0.14
C LEU A 3 -2.16 19.54 -0.72
N MET A 4 -1.97 18.36 -0.12
CA MET A 4 -2.20 17.08 -0.77
C MET A 4 -3.15 16.23 0.07
N ALA A 5 -4.20 15.70 -0.58
CA ALA A 5 -5.07 14.67 -0.03
C ALA A 5 -4.71 13.34 -0.71
N ILE A 6 -4.36 12.33 0.08
CA ILE A 6 -4.07 10.99 -0.40
C ILE A 6 -5.15 10.03 0.13
N PHE A 7 -5.60 9.11 -0.71
CA PHE A 7 -6.70 8.21 -0.37
C PHE A 7 -6.75 6.97 -1.27
N ASP A 8 -7.49 5.96 -0.82
CA ASP A 8 -7.82 4.79 -1.63
C ASP A 8 -8.92 5.15 -2.63
N ALA A 9 -8.64 5.05 -3.92
CA ALA A 9 -9.64 5.13 -4.98
C ALA A 9 -10.27 3.75 -5.18
N ARG A 10 -11.50 3.57 -4.71
CA ARG A 10 -12.24 2.31 -4.75
C ARG A 10 -13.29 2.36 -5.85
N TYR A 11 -13.12 1.57 -6.91
CA TYR A 11 -13.93 1.70 -8.13
C TYR A 11 -15.24 0.90 -8.08
N ASP A 12 -15.19 -0.34 -7.61
CA ASP A 12 -16.34 -1.25 -7.70
C ASP A 12 -17.27 -1.19 -6.49
N SER A 13 -16.74 -0.92 -5.30
CA SER A 13 -17.51 -0.87 -4.07
C SER A 13 -16.77 -0.11 -2.97
N SER A 14 -17.48 0.24 -1.89
CA SER A 14 -16.88 0.82 -0.69
C SER A 14 -16.12 -0.19 0.18
N ARG A 15 -16.10 -1.45 -0.20
CA ARG A 15 -15.42 -2.50 0.56
C ARG A 15 -13.90 -2.31 0.47
N ASP A 16 -13.23 -2.83 1.48
CA ASP A 16 -11.78 -2.93 1.53
C ASP A 16 -11.26 -4.03 0.59
N LEU A 17 -9.94 -4.15 0.50
CA LEU A 17 -9.32 -5.21 -0.30
C LEU A 17 -9.99 -6.59 -0.04
N GLN A 18 -10.19 -7.41 -1.00
CA GLN A 18 -9.66 -7.35 -2.36
C GLN A 18 -10.68 -6.68 -3.28
N GLY A 19 -10.18 -5.85 -4.18
CA GLY A 19 -10.99 -5.13 -5.16
C GLY A 19 -10.09 -4.32 -6.08
N ASP A 20 -10.69 -3.67 -7.06
CA ASP A 20 -10.02 -2.65 -7.89
C ASP A 20 -9.86 -1.38 -7.05
N ILE A 21 -8.69 -1.23 -6.46
CA ILE A 21 -8.33 -0.13 -5.56
C ILE A 21 -6.92 0.34 -5.88
N ASP A 22 -6.78 1.65 -6.07
CA ASP A 22 -5.51 2.35 -6.25
C ASP A 22 -5.30 3.38 -5.16
N ILE A 23 -4.05 3.80 -4.98
CA ILE A 23 -3.79 5.02 -4.22
C ILE A 23 -3.87 6.21 -5.15
N ALA A 24 -4.77 7.13 -4.82
CA ALA A 24 -5.00 8.36 -5.54
C ALA A 24 -4.62 9.60 -4.71
N MET A 25 -4.44 10.69 -5.39
CA MET A 25 -4.10 11.98 -4.81
C MET A 25 -4.89 13.12 -5.46
N MET A 26 -5.21 14.14 -4.67
CA MET A 26 -5.65 15.45 -5.17
C MET A 26 -4.76 16.55 -4.56
N ARG A 27 -4.52 17.62 -5.32
CA ARG A 27 -3.70 18.77 -4.92
C ARG A 27 -4.55 20.03 -4.85
N SER A 28 -4.27 20.87 -3.88
CA SER A 28 -4.81 22.23 -3.77
C SER A 28 -3.66 23.23 -3.68
N LEU A 29 -3.75 24.31 -4.47
CA LEU A 29 -2.77 25.40 -4.51
C LEU A 29 -3.28 26.67 -3.80
N ASP A 30 -4.50 26.65 -3.29
CA ASP A 30 -5.23 27.80 -2.72
C ASP A 30 -5.71 27.58 -1.27
N GLY A 31 -4.99 26.72 -0.54
CA GLY A 31 -5.30 26.45 0.86
C GLY A 31 -6.52 25.56 1.08
N GLY A 32 -6.88 24.74 0.09
CA GLY A 32 -8.00 23.79 0.16
C GLY A 32 -9.33 24.32 -0.38
N MET A 33 -9.35 25.55 -0.92
CA MET A 33 -10.58 26.13 -1.49
C MET A 33 -10.98 25.47 -2.80
N SER A 34 -10.01 25.04 -3.60
CA SER A 34 -10.24 24.20 -4.77
C SER A 34 -9.21 23.08 -4.88
N TRP A 35 -9.59 22.01 -5.58
CA TRP A 35 -8.76 20.81 -5.76
C TRP A 35 -8.61 20.49 -7.22
N GLN A 36 -7.38 20.17 -7.62
CA GLN A 36 -7.08 19.71 -8.98
C GLN A 36 -7.69 18.31 -9.21
N PRO A 37 -7.86 17.89 -10.48
CA PRO A 37 -8.35 16.55 -10.78
C PRO A 37 -7.54 15.46 -10.06
N MET A 38 -8.23 14.38 -9.68
CA MET A 38 -7.63 13.19 -9.08
C MET A 38 -6.56 12.61 -10.00
N GLN A 39 -5.41 12.25 -9.42
CA GLN A 39 -4.30 11.56 -10.07
C GLN A 39 -4.04 10.24 -9.34
N ILE A 40 -3.85 9.15 -10.10
CA ILE A 40 -3.42 7.87 -9.55
C ILE A 40 -1.90 7.91 -9.33
N VAL A 41 -1.45 7.54 -8.15
CA VAL A 41 -0.04 7.60 -7.75
C VAL A 41 0.58 6.24 -7.45
N LEU A 42 -0.24 5.26 -7.06
CA LEU A 42 0.16 3.85 -6.92
C LEU A 42 -0.92 2.95 -7.49
N ASP A 43 -0.56 2.18 -8.52
CA ASP A 43 -1.41 1.24 -9.22
C ASP A 43 -0.57 0.07 -9.72
N ARG A 44 -1.06 -1.16 -9.58
CA ARG A 44 -0.40 -2.37 -10.11
C ARG A 44 -1.04 -2.88 -11.38
N LYS A 45 -2.18 -2.39 -11.75
CA LYS A 45 -2.92 -2.80 -12.95
C LYS A 45 -3.08 -4.32 -13.05
N LYS A 46 -3.17 -4.81 -14.24
CA LYS A 46 -3.09 -6.25 -14.54
C LYS A 46 -1.64 -6.69 -14.40
N TRP A 47 -1.32 -7.34 -13.31
CA TRP A 47 0.03 -7.79 -13.02
C TRP A 47 0.05 -9.28 -12.68
N GLY A 48 1.14 -9.97 -13.04
CA GLY A 48 1.35 -11.37 -12.67
C GLY A 48 0.32 -12.36 -13.25
N GLY A 49 -0.32 -11.99 -14.37
CA GLY A 49 -1.38 -12.81 -14.99
C GLY A 49 -2.75 -12.67 -14.34
N LEU A 50 -2.91 -11.80 -13.33
CA LEU A 50 -4.19 -11.56 -12.67
C LEU A 50 -4.86 -10.25 -13.13
N PRO A 51 -6.20 -10.22 -13.20
CA PRO A 51 -6.98 -9.01 -13.34
C PRO A 51 -6.66 -7.99 -12.25
N GLU A 52 -6.89 -6.72 -12.54
CA GLU A 52 -6.61 -5.56 -11.68
C GLU A 52 -7.25 -5.68 -10.29
N LYS A 53 -8.50 -6.10 -10.19
CA LYS A 53 -9.19 -6.32 -8.91
C LYS A 53 -8.53 -7.31 -7.95
N TYR A 54 -7.57 -8.11 -8.42
CA TYR A 54 -6.74 -9.00 -7.59
C TYR A 54 -5.34 -8.44 -7.33
N ASN A 55 -5.10 -7.20 -7.71
CA ASN A 55 -3.85 -6.46 -7.52
C ASN A 55 -4.07 -5.14 -6.77
N GLY A 56 -5.15 -5.01 -6.03
CA GLY A 56 -5.49 -3.77 -5.33
C GLY A 56 -4.43 -3.29 -4.35
N ILE A 57 -4.32 -1.97 -4.24
CA ILE A 57 -3.44 -1.28 -3.29
C ILE A 57 -4.30 -0.40 -2.38
N SER A 58 -4.11 -0.51 -1.07
CA SER A 58 -4.80 0.33 -0.08
C SER A 58 -3.87 0.79 1.04
N ASP A 59 -4.44 1.34 2.11
CA ASP A 59 -3.71 1.86 3.27
C ASP A 59 -2.75 3.00 2.89
N ALA A 60 -3.26 3.99 2.15
CA ALA A 60 -2.50 5.15 1.69
C ALA A 60 -1.80 5.89 2.83
N CYS A 61 -0.49 6.05 2.73
CA CYS A 61 0.33 6.80 3.69
C CYS A 61 1.28 7.73 2.95
N ILE A 62 1.26 9.04 3.27
CA ILE A 62 2.12 10.05 2.65
C ILE A 62 3.17 10.56 3.63
N LEU A 63 4.36 10.90 3.13
CA LEU A 63 5.44 11.52 3.88
C LEU A 63 6.18 12.52 3.00
N THR A 64 6.50 13.68 3.53
CA THR A 64 7.38 14.66 2.87
C THR A 64 8.74 14.67 3.57
N ASP A 65 9.82 14.50 2.80
CA ASP A 65 11.17 14.78 3.26
C ASP A 65 11.38 16.30 3.28
N GLU A 66 11.38 16.89 4.47
CA GLU A 66 11.51 18.33 4.64
C GLU A 66 12.89 18.90 4.24
N LYS A 67 13.92 18.04 4.05
CA LYS A 67 15.25 18.47 3.65
C LYS A 67 15.35 18.83 2.16
N ASN A 68 14.65 18.07 1.33
CA ASN A 68 14.80 18.18 -0.14
C ASN A 68 13.45 18.30 -0.88
N GLY A 69 12.33 18.24 -0.16
CA GLY A 69 10.99 18.36 -0.73
C GLY A 69 10.50 17.10 -1.45
N THR A 70 11.20 15.96 -1.33
CA THR A 70 10.73 14.70 -1.89
C THR A 70 9.50 14.22 -1.15
N ILE A 71 8.48 13.82 -1.89
CA ILE A 71 7.25 13.28 -1.37
C ILE A 71 7.24 11.79 -1.61
N TYR A 72 6.98 11.00 -0.56
CA TYR A 72 6.82 9.56 -0.62
C TYR A 72 5.37 9.19 -0.38
N VAL A 73 4.87 8.24 -1.15
CA VAL A 73 3.56 7.61 -0.92
C VAL A 73 3.76 6.12 -0.81
N ALA A 74 3.24 5.55 0.26
CA ALA A 74 3.27 4.12 0.54
C ALA A 74 1.87 3.52 0.47
N GLY A 75 1.80 2.24 0.13
CA GLY A 75 0.56 1.48 0.09
C GLY A 75 0.79 -0.01 0.32
N LEU A 76 -0.27 -0.69 0.71
CA LEU A 76 -0.33 -2.12 0.88
C LEU A 76 -0.87 -2.78 -0.38
N TRP A 77 -0.04 -3.52 -1.11
CA TRP A 77 -0.46 -4.29 -2.28
C TRP A 77 -0.74 -5.74 -1.91
N MET A 78 -1.86 -6.26 -2.40
CA MET A 78 -2.18 -7.68 -2.34
C MET A 78 -2.20 -8.28 -3.74
N TYR A 79 -1.45 -9.37 -3.93
CA TYR A 79 -1.45 -10.15 -5.15
C TYR A 79 -2.31 -11.40 -5.00
N GLY A 80 -3.45 -11.41 -5.69
CA GLY A 80 -4.33 -12.56 -5.71
C GLY A 80 -5.00 -12.86 -4.36
N VAL A 81 -5.47 -14.08 -4.22
CA VAL A 81 -6.33 -14.49 -3.11
C VAL A 81 -6.14 -15.96 -2.76
N LEU A 82 -6.66 -16.37 -1.60
CA LEU A 82 -6.60 -17.72 -1.08
C LEU A 82 -7.95 -18.41 -1.19
N ASP A 83 -7.93 -19.72 -1.37
CA ASP A 83 -9.11 -20.55 -1.25
C ASP A 83 -9.56 -20.61 0.22
N PRO A 84 -10.84 -20.34 0.52
CA PRO A 84 -11.33 -20.25 1.90
C PRO A 84 -11.32 -21.57 2.66
N ARG A 85 -11.24 -22.71 1.98
CA ARG A 85 -11.23 -24.04 2.60
C ARG A 85 -9.82 -24.54 2.88
N SER A 86 -8.96 -24.44 1.88
CA SER A 86 -7.60 -24.99 1.98
C SER A 86 -6.59 -23.98 2.53
N GLY A 87 -6.88 -22.67 2.49
CA GLY A 87 -5.94 -21.61 2.79
C GLY A 87 -4.76 -21.55 1.81
N LYS A 88 -4.88 -22.18 0.65
CA LYS A 88 -3.84 -22.19 -0.38
C LYS A 88 -4.14 -21.15 -1.45
N TRP A 89 -3.09 -20.76 -2.15
CA TRP A 89 -3.17 -19.88 -3.30
C TRP A 89 -4.15 -20.42 -4.36
N VAL A 90 -5.02 -19.54 -4.86
CA VAL A 90 -5.95 -19.86 -5.95
C VAL A 90 -5.29 -19.56 -7.28
N GLU A 91 -5.12 -20.61 -8.10
CA GLU A 91 -4.62 -20.49 -9.46
C GLU A 91 -5.75 -20.26 -10.46
N GLY A 92 -5.42 -19.71 -11.63
CA GLY A 92 -6.37 -19.56 -12.75
C GLY A 92 -7.54 -18.61 -12.50
N MET A 93 -7.41 -17.64 -11.59
CA MET A 93 -8.44 -16.66 -11.35
C MET A 93 -8.68 -15.77 -12.58
N THR A 94 -9.97 -15.48 -12.82
CA THR A 94 -10.43 -14.59 -13.87
C THR A 94 -11.27 -13.45 -13.28
N GLN A 95 -11.69 -12.53 -14.12
CA GLN A 95 -12.58 -11.42 -13.75
C GLN A 95 -13.87 -11.90 -13.04
N ASP A 96 -14.36 -13.08 -13.38
CA ASP A 96 -15.62 -13.64 -12.85
C ASP A 96 -15.43 -14.54 -11.62
N SER A 97 -14.19 -14.71 -11.15
CA SER A 97 -13.91 -15.55 -9.98
C SER A 97 -14.47 -14.92 -8.72
N THR A 98 -15.21 -15.71 -7.93
CA THR A 98 -15.92 -15.24 -6.72
C THR A 98 -15.59 -16.02 -5.45
N ARG A 99 -14.97 -17.20 -5.56
CA ARG A 99 -14.62 -18.06 -4.42
C ARG A 99 -13.22 -17.73 -3.92
N TRP A 100 -13.14 -16.78 -2.97
CA TRP A 100 -11.87 -16.34 -2.44
C TRP A 100 -12.01 -15.63 -1.09
N ILE A 101 -10.91 -15.61 -0.32
CA ILE A 101 -10.68 -14.69 0.79
C ILE A 101 -9.44 -13.86 0.46
N HIS A 102 -9.42 -12.59 0.84
CA HIS A 102 -8.23 -11.79 0.64
C HIS A 102 -7.16 -12.04 1.70
N GLN A 103 -5.94 -11.66 1.41
CA GLN A 103 -4.76 -11.92 2.26
C GLN A 103 -4.79 -11.20 3.61
N TRP A 104 -5.72 -10.27 3.84
CA TRP A 104 -5.91 -9.63 5.13
C TRP A 104 -6.69 -10.48 6.13
N HIS A 105 -7.42 -11.47 5.68
CA HIS A 105 -8.23 -12.35 6.53
C HIS A 105 -7.36 -13.23 7.44
N ALA A 106 -7.96 -13.83 8.48
CA ALA A 106 -7.29 -14.59 9.54
C ALA A 106 -6.31 -15.69 9.08
N LYS A 107 -6.36 -16.14 7.85
CA LYS A 107 -5.40 -17.07 7.22
C LYS A 107 -4.80 -16.51 5.94
N GLY A 108 -4.94 -15.21 5.73
CA GLY A 108 -4.55 -14.57 4.50
C GLY A 108 -3.05 -14.41 4.34
N SER A 109 -2.49 -13.37 4.91
CA SER A 109 -1.04 -13.20 4.92
C SER A 109 -0.39 -14.21 5.86
N GLN A 110 0.72 -14.79 5.41
CA GLN A 110 1.46 -15.85 6.05
C GLN A 110 2.91 -15.43 6.27
N PRO A 111 3.70 -16.13 7.10
CA PRO A 111 5.14 -15.99 7.11
C PRO A 111 5.73 -16.13 5.71
N GLY A 112 6.85 -15.45 5.46
CA GLY A 112 7.50 -15.36 4.15
C GLY A 112 7.55 -13.93 3.64
N LEU A 113 8.15 -13.72 2.47
CA LEU A 113 8.36 -12.40 1.87
C LEU A 113 7.81 -12.30 0.45
N GLY A 114 7.37 -13.41 -0.13
CA GLY A 114 6.90 -13.48 -1.50
C GLY A 114 5.49 -12.92 -1.67
N VAL A 115 5.17 -12.55 -2.91
CA VAL A 115 3.86 -11.97 -3.27
C VAL A 115 2.68 -12.92 -3.04
N LYS A 116 2.91 -14.24 -3.07
CA LYS A 116 1.90 -15.27 -2.80
C LYS A 116 1.73 -15.60 -1.31
N GLU A 117 2.64 -15.14 -0.47
CA GLU A 117 2.64 -15.46 0.97
C GLU A 117 2.05 -14.32 1.78
N THR A 118 2.43 -13.09 1.47
CA THR A 118 2.07 -11.93 2.28
C THR A 118 1.79 -10.70 1.43
N CYS A 119 1.01 -9.78 1.97
CA CYS A 119 0.88 -8.46 1.33
C CYS A 119 2.24 -7.75 1.26
N GLN A 120 2.37 -6.90 0.26
CA GLN A 120 3.63 -6.25 -0.09
C GLN A 120 3.56 -4.77 0.26
N PHE A 121 4.61 -4.26 0.88
CA PHE A 121 4.77 -2.84 1.18
C PHE A 121 5.40 -2.15 -0.04
N LEU A 122 4.60 -1.37 -0.76
CA LEU A 122 5.05 -0.58 -1.90
C LEU A 122 5.28 0.87 -1.49
N ILE A 123 6.24 1.50 -2.16
CA ILE A 123 6.52 2.93 -2.04
C ILE A 123 6.80 3.53 -3.41
N THR A 124 6.29 4.73 -3.65
CA THR A 124 6.65 5.59 -4.77
C THR A 124 7.08 6.95 -4.28
N LYS A 125 7.74 7.75 -5.12
CA LYS A 125 8.16 9.10 -4.78
C LYS A 125 7.93 10.09 -5.90
N SER A 126 7.74 11.36 -5.51
CA SER A 126 7.74 12.52 -6.37
C SER A 126 8.83 13.51 -5.90
N VAL A 127 9.50 14.15 -6.84
CA VAL A 127 10.50 15.21 -6.59
C VAL A 127 10.08 16.56 -7.20
N ASP A 128 8.84 16.65 -7.67
CA ASP A 128 8.29 17.79 -8.41
C ASP A 128 6.92 18.23 -7.87
N ASP A 129 6.74 18.20 -6.56
CA ASP A 129 5.52 18.60 -5.86
C ASP A 129 4.29 17.74 -6.23
N GLY A 130 4.51 16.44 -6.50
CA GLY A 130 3.45 15.49 -6.84
C GLY A 130 2.93 15.58 -8.27
N LEU A 131 3.65 16.24 -9.18
CA LEU A 131 3.27 16.29 -10.59
C LEU A 131 3.54 14.98 -11.30
N THR A 132 4.69 14.35 -11.01
CA THR A 132 5.04 13.03 -11.53
C THR A 132 5.52 12.11 -10.40
N TRP A 133 5.40 10.81 -10.63
CA TRP A 133 5.71 9.77 -9.65
C TRP A 133 6.62 8.70 -10.26
N SER A 134 7.53 8.18 -9.45
CA SER A 134 8.40 7.07 -9.84
C SER A 134 7.60 5.76 -9.96
N ASP A 135 8.18 4.78 -10.66
CA ASP A 135 7.67 3.41 -10.58
C ASP A 135 7.68 2.92 -9.12
N PRO A 136 6.68 2.13 -8.72
CA PRO A 136 6.61 1.58 -7.37
C PRO A 136 7.78 0.65 -7.05
N VAL A 137 8.36 0.83 -5.86
CA VAL A 137 9.40 -0.04 -5.31
C VAL A 137 8.79 -0.91 -4.20
N ASN A 138 9.05 -2.21 -4.24
CA ASN A 138 8.63 -3.13 -3.19
C ASN A 138 9.70 -3.21 -2.11
N ILE A 139 9.37 -2.72 -0.91
CA ILE A 139 10.28 -2.67 0.24
C ILE A 139 9.96 -3.72 1.31
N THR A 140 9.13 -4.71 1.01
CA THR A 140 8.72 -5.74 1.97
C THR A 140 9.91 -6.47 2.59
N ALA A 141 10.88 -6.89 1.76
CA ALA A 141 12.05 -7.61 2.22
C ALA A 141 13.00 -6.79 3.12
N GLN A 142 12.96 -5.46 3.02
CA GLN A 142 13.75 -4.55 3.83
C GLN A 142 13.07 -4.19 5.17
N THR A 143 11.76 -4.35 5.26
CA THR A 143 10.96 -3.85 6.38
C THR A 143 10.31 -4.94 7.22
N LYS A 144 9.88 -6.05 6.61
CA LYS A 144 9.16 -7.14 7.25
C LYS A 144 10.13 -8.25 7.71
N LYS A 145 9.97 -8.77 8.91
CA LYS A 145 10.65 -10.00 9.33
C LYS A 145 10.01 -11.23 8.64
N PRO A 146 10.81 -12.21 8.18
CA PRO A 146 10.29 -13.39 7.49
C PRO A 146 9.23 -14.18 8.26
N GLU A 147 9.37 -14.24 9.59
CA GLU A 147 8.43 -14.96 10.46
C GLU A 147 7.11 -14.23 10.73
N TRP A 148 7.02 -12.92 10.42
CA TRP A 148 5.77 -12.18 10.58
C TRP A 148 4.78 -12.52 9.47
N TRP A 149 3.51 -12.49 9.79
CA TRP A 149 2.46 -12.76 8.82
C TRP A 149 2.22 -11.57 7.90
N LEU A 150 2.32 -10.36 8.44
CA LEU A 150 1.99 -9.15 7.72
C LEU A 150 2.83 -7.98 8.24
N TYR A 151 3.20 -7.08 7.32
CA TYR A 151 3.75 -5.77 7.64
C TYR A 151 3.43 -4.78 6.53
N ALA A 152 2.84 -3.65 6.88
CA ALA A 152 2.27 -2.71 5.94
C ALA A 152 2.35 -1.27 6.48
N PRO A 153 2.27 -0.23 5.64
CA PRO A 153 2.03 1.11 6.13
C PRO A 153 0.71 1.18 6.87
N ALA A 154 0.60 2.04 7.87
CA ALA A 154 -0.68 2.42 8.44
C ALA A 154 -1.24 3.62 7.66
N PRO A 155 -2.58 3.67 7.41
CA PRO A 155 -3.19 4.80 6.71
C PRO A 155 -2.89 6.15 7.38
N GLY A 156 -2.66 7.19 6.58
CA GLY A 156 -2.45 8.56 7.08
C GLY A 156 -1.17 9.20 6.58
N HIS A 157 -0.33 9.67 7.49
CA HIS A 157 0.91 10.33 7.12
C HIS A 157 2.10 9.94 8.00
N GLY A 158 3.28 9.94 7.40
CA GLY A 158 4.56 9.88 8.09
C GLY A 158 5.06 11.26 8.52
N ILE A 159 6.23 11.29 9.14
CA ILE A 159 6.89 12.52 9.59
C ILE A 159 8.38 12.50 9.26
N THR A 160 8.95 13.69 9.11
CA THR A 160 10.40 13.90 9.10
C THR A 160 10.83 14.42 10.48
N LEU A 161 11.77 13.74 11.12
CA LEU A 161 12.35 14.20 12.38
C LEU A 161 13.35 15.33 12.16
N LYS A 162 13.67 16.07 13.23
CA LYS A 162 14.63 17.21 13.19
C LYS A 162 16.00 16.82 12.66
N ASP A 163 16.44 15.60 12.88
CA ASP A 163 17.71 15.05 12.34
C ASP A 163 17.61 14.61 10.87
N GLY A 164 16.39 14.65 10.31
CA GLY A 164 16.06 14.24 8.94
C GLY A 164 15.68 12.77 8.81
N THR A 165 15.53 12.03 9.89
CA THR A 165 15.00 10.68 9.84
C THR A 165 13.56 10.70 9.33
N LEU A 166 13.28 9.92 8.30
CA LEU A 166 11.95 9.74 7.72
C LEU A 166 11.26 8.59 8.43
N ILE A 167 10.00 8.77 8.85
CA ILE A 167 9.25 7.75 9.60
C ILE A 167 7.88 7.55 8.96
N PHE A 168 7.58 6.29 8.58
CA PHE A 168 6.23 5.82 8.30
C PHE A 168 5.66 5.10 9.52
N PRO A 169 4.42 5.42 9.96
CA PRO A 169 3.68 4.55 10.86
C PRO A 169 3.34 3.25 10.14
N THR A 170 3.45 2.14 10.84
CA THR A 170 3.25 0.81 10.25
C THR A 170 2.42 -0.08 11.17
N GLN A 171 1.85 -1.10 10.61
CA GLN A 171 1.06 -2.12 11.28
C GLN A 171 1.46 -3.50 10.79
N GLY A 172 1.18 -4.51 11.58
CA GLY A 172 1.53 -5.86 11.20
C GLY A 172 0.88 -6.92 12.06
N ARG A 173 1.23 -8.16 11.75
CA ARG A 173 0.95 -9.34 12.56
C ARG A 173 2.25 -10.09 12.77
N ASP A 174 2.52 -10.44 14.02
CA ASP A 174 3.77 -11.15 14.40
C ASP A 174 3.77 -12.63 13.95
N LYS A 175 4.75 -13.39 14.43
CA LYS A 175 4.89 -14.84 14.15
C LYS A 175 3.70 -15.69 14.62
N ASP A 176 2.93 -15.21 15.59
CA ASP A 176 1.75 -15.88 16.16
C ASP A 176 0.44 -15.31 15.57
N GLY A 177 0.55 -14.37 14.61
CA GLY A 177 -0.58 -13.68 13.97
C GLY A 177 -1.20 -12.58 14.84
N ILE A 178 -0.54 -12.17 15.93
CA ILE A 178 -1.02 -11.14 16.85
C ILE A 178 -0.79 -9.76 16.22
N PRO A 179 -1.81 -8.89 16.13
CA PRO A 179 -1.66 -7.55 15.61
C PRO A 179 -0.70 -6.69 16.46
N PHE A 180 0.10 -5.86 15.79
CA PHE A 180 0.95 -4.86 16.44
C PHE A 180 1.05 -3.58 15.61
N SER A 181 1.39 -2.47 16.26
CA SER A 181 1.79 -1.22 15.64
C SER A 181 3.30 -1.04 15.75
N ASN A 182 3.90 -0.42 14.71
CA ASN A 182 5.34 -0.20 14.65
C ASN A 182 5.65 1.04 13.79
N ILE A 183 6.92 1.29 13.52
CA ILE A 183 7.41 2.30 12.59
C ILE A 183 8.42 1.67 11.63
N THR A 184 8.41 2.15 10.39
CA THR A 184 9.51 1.97 9.42
C THR A 184 10.22 3.31 9.27
N TYR A 185 11.54 3.32 9.27
CA TYR A 185 12.29 4.56 9.16
C TYR A 185 13.50 4.44 8.23
N SER A 186 13.91 5.57 7.64
CA SER A 186 15.16 5.73 6.90
C SER A 186 15.90 6.94 7.43
N LYS A 187 17.24 6.88 7.43
CA LYS A 187 18.13 7.98 7.80
C LYS A 187 18.83 8.60 6.61
N ASP A 188 18.71 7.98 5.43
CA ASP A 188 19.40 8.36 4.20
C ASP A 188 18.39 8.77 3.11
#